data_333a5a99a55a4f8fb25662cc959b0dae
#
_entry.id   333a5a99a55a4f8fb25662cc959b0dae
#
_cell.length_a   1.000
_cell.length_b   1.000
_cell.length_c   1.000
_cell.angle_alpha   90.00
_cell.angle_beta   90.00
_cell.angle_gamma   90.00
#
_symmetry.space_group_name_H-M   'P 1'
#
loop_
_entity.id
_entity.type
_entity.pdbx_description
1 polymer ?
#
loop_
_entity_poly.entity_id
_entity_poly.type
_entity_poly.pdbx_seq_one_letter_code
_entity_poly.pdbx_strand_id
1 'polypeptide(L)'
;MRVGRSVIVLLGLLMAGAIRAESSDAARQIVNTMLQHEGDPAEHRLKYMYLSEERSERTGGHLWRERVVETAVGKVRLLLAEDGKPLSPERMAAEKARLADVAAHPEAFERREQSMTNDEEHAEQMLALLHRAFLFDEPQADGSDVRIAYRPDPAYQPKTMEEKVLHAMSGAVLVDEQTMQLHRIEGKIPADVSLGYGLLGTIHAGSSFCTEHEMEPGGEWKNALVNTAIEGKAMLFKEIGRNEHLVHSEFKRLPDNISVAEAVELLER
;
A
#
# COMPACT_ATOMS: atom_id res chain seq x y z
N MET A 1 76.59 -26.99 -24.27
CA MET A 1 75.24 -27.52 -24.38
C MET A 1 74.47 -26.99 -23.19
N ARG A 2 73.62 -25.94 -23.36
CA ARG A 2 72.69 -25.47 -22.31
C ARG A 2 71.33 -25.41 -22.95
N VAL A 3 70.43 -26.25 -22.44
CA VAL A 3 69.02 -26.35 -22.86
C VAL A 3 68.25 -25.31 -22.14
N GLY A 4 67.65 -24.33 -22.86
CA GLY A 4 66.74 -23.33 -22.31
C GLY A 4 65.33 -23.93 -22.16
N ARG A 5 64.75 -23.85 -20.94
CA ARG A 5 63.39 -24.19 -20.65
C ARG A 5 62.55 -22.92 -20.81
N SER A 6 61.75 -22.86 -21.85
CA SER A 6 60.68 -21.83 -22.01
C SER A 6 59.50 -22.17 -21.09
N VAL A 7 59.22 -21.27 -20.14
CA VAL A 7 58.02 -21.35 -19.32
C VAL A 7 56.92 -20.54 -20.05
N ILE A 8 55.92 -21.25 -20.56
CA ILE A 8 54.70 -20.63 -21.10
C ILE A 8 53.79 -20.33 -19.90
N VAL A 9 53.65 -19.04 -19.56
CA VAL A 9 52.66 -18.59 -18.59
C VAL A 9 51.34 -18.43 -19.35
N LEU A 10 50.42 -19.35 -19.08
CA LEU A 10 49.04 -19.28 -19.57
C LEU A 10 48.28 -18.28 -18.67
N LEU A 11 48.06 -17.04 -19.16
CA LEU A 11 47.22 -16.04 -18.51
C LEU A 11 45.75 -16.44 -18.77
N GLY A 12 45.12 -17.11 -17.83
CA GLY A 12 43.68 -17.38 -17.85
C GLY A 12 42.92 -16.09 -17.60
N LEU A 13 42.33 -15.48 -18.63
CA LEU A 13 41.36 -14.39 -18.51
C LEU A 13 40.09 -14.98 -17.90
N LEU A 14 39.87 -14.78 -16.60
CA LEU A 14 38.57 -14.95 -15.95
C LEU A 14 37.67 -13.81 -16.44
N MET A 15 36.90 -14.08 -17.48
CA MET A 15 35.75 -13.27 -17.85
C MET A 15 34.66 -13.48 -16.75
N ALA A 16 34.70 -12.66 -15.72
CA ALA A 16 33.55 -12.50 -14.83
C ALA A 16 32.43 -11.84 -15.64
N GLY A 17 31.65 -12.66 -16.35
CA GLY A 17 30.38 -12.22 -16.91
C GLY A 17 29.52 -11.72 -15.76
N ALA A 18 29.26 -10.42 -15.69
CA ALA A 18 28.22 -9.88 -14.86
C ALA A 18 26.93 -10.56 -15.31
N ILE A 19 26.44 -11.52 -14.53
CA ILE A 19 25.10 -12.07 -14.69
C ILE A 19 24.16 -10.89 -14.46
N ARG A 20 23.67 -10.34 -15.55
CA ARG A 20 22.62 -9.34 -15.51
C ARG A 20 21.39 -10.07 -14.99
N ALA A 21 20.97 -9.76 -13.77
CA ALA A 21 19.77 -10.35 -13.21
C ALA A 21 18.60 -9.86 -14.07
N GLU A 22 18.11 -10.73 -14.95
CA GLU A 22 16.90 -10.50 -15.74
C GLU A 22 15.68 -10.75 -14.87
N SER A 23 14.60 -10.05 -15.18
CA SER A 23 13.29 -10.29 -14.58
C SER A 23 12.68 -11.54 -15.20
N SER A 24 12.04 -12.38 -14.37
CA SER A 24 11.25 -13.51 -14.87
C SER A 24 10.08 -13.02 -15.73
N ASP A 25 9.97 -13.54 -16.96
CA ASP A 25 8.85 -13.20 -17.85
C ASP A 25 7.52 -13.73 -17.29
N ALA A 26 7.51 -14.91 -16.66
CA ALA A 26 6.34 -15.47 -16.01
C ALA A 26 5.86 -14.58 -14.86
N ALA A 27 6.77 -14.15 -13.98
CA ALA A 27 6.45 -13.23 -12.90
C ALA A 27 5.91 -11.90 -13.41
N ARG A 28 6.53 -11.35 -14.43
CA ARG A 28 6.11 -10.09 -15.06
C ARG A 28 4.70 -10.18 -15.63
N GLN A 29 4.34 -11.31 -16.24
CA GLN A 29 2.99 -11.55 -16.76
C GLN A 29 1.95 -11.59 -15.63
N ILE A 30 2.22 -12.33 -14.54
CA ILE A 30 1.34 -12.41 -13.37
C ILE A 30 1.13 -11.01 -12.76
N VAL A 31 2.21 -10.27 -12.51
CA VAL A 31 2.13 -8.91 -11.95
C VAL A 31 1.34 -7.97 -12.85
N ASN A 32 1.52 -8.04 -14.17
CA ASN A 32 0.74 -7.21 -15.10
C ASN A 32 -0.76 -7.56 -15.07
N THR A 33 -1.11 -8.84 -14.99
CA THR A 33 -2.52 -9.27 -14.87
C THR A 33 -3.13 -8.77 -13.55
N MET A 34 -2.43 -8.95 -12.45
CA MET A 34 -2.82 -8.42 -11.12
C MET A 34 -3.08 -6.90 -11.18
N LEU A 35 -2.15 -6.13 -11.76
CA LEU A 35 -2.28 -4.67 -11.88
C LEU A 35 -3.47 -4.25 -12.76
N GLN A 36 -3.89 -5.08 -13.74
CA GLN A 36 -5.09 -4.82 -14.52
C GLN A 36 -6.36 -4.98 -13.70
N HIS A 37 -6.41 -5.98 -12.81
CA HIS A 37 -7.54 -6.16 -11.87
C HIS A 37 -7.62 -5.02 -10.85
N GLU A 38 -6.50 -4.64 -10.25
CA GLU A 38 -6.45 -3.51 -9.30
C GLU A 38 -6.89 -2.17 -9.91
N GLY A 39 -6.61 -1.94 -11.18
CA GLY A 39 -7.00 -0.74 -11.91
C GLY A 39 -8.38 -0.79 -12.56
N ASP A 40 -9.14 -1.89 -12.43
CA ASP A 40 -10.48 -2.01 -13.02
C ASP A 40 -11.57 -1.50 -12.04
N PRO A 41 -12.24 -0.36 -12.33
CA PRO A 41 -13.31 0.15 -11.46
C PRO A 41 -14.47 -0.84 -11.27
N ALA A 42 -14.64 -1.83 -12.16
CA ALA A 42 -15.69 -2.83 -12.03
C ALA A 42 -15.42 -3.80 -10.88
N GLU A 43 -14.14 -4.01 -10.53
CA GLU A 43 -13.71 -4.87 -9.42
C GLU A 43 -13.92 -4.21 -8.03
N HIS A 44 -14.16 -2.89 -7.97
CA HIS A 44 -14.25 -2.10 -6.73
C HIS A 44 -15.59 -1.37 -6.55
N ARG A 45 -16.64 -1.82 -7.21
CA ARG A 45 -17.93 -1.12 -7.24
C ARG A 45 -18.86 -1.42 -6.07
N LEU A 46 -18.68 -2.57 -5.40
CA LEU A 46 -19.57 -2.97 -4.32
C LEU A 46 -19.35 -2.11 -3.09
N LYS A 47 -20.41 -1.87 -2.33
CA LYS A 47 -20.39 -1.06 -1.10
C LYS A 47 -20.51 -1.93 0.13
N TYR A 48 -19.74 -1.56 1.15
CA TYR A 48 -19.70 -2.30 2.40
C TYR A 48 -19.86 -1.39 3.62
N MET A 49 -20.35 -1.99 4.69
CA MET A 49 -20.17 -1.50 6.04
C MET A 49 -19.15 -2.41 6.73
N TYR A 50 -18.20 -1.82 7.47
CA TYR A 50 -17.17 -2.56 8.17
C TYR A 50 -16.69 -1.84 9.43
N LEU A 51 -15.94 -2.52 10.27
CA LEU A 51 -15.16 -1.91 11.35
C LEU A 51 -13.77 -1.56 10.85
N SER A 52 -13.30 -0.36 11.21
CA SER A 52 -11.96 0.13 10.98
C SER A 52 -11.28 0.39 12.32
N GLU A 53 -10.10 -0.15 12.53
CA GLU A 53 -9.18 0.23 13.60
C GLU A 53 -7.98 0.92 12.96
N GLU A 54 -7.79 2.20 13.24
CA GLU A 54 -6.77 3.02 12.60
C GLU A 54 -5.95 3.80 13.60
N ARG A 55 -4.63 3.74 13.43
CA ARG A 55 -3.66 4.64 14.04
C ARG A 55 -2.82 5.25 12.93
N SER A 56 -2.95 6.54 12.73
CA SER A 56 -2.28 7.26 11.63
C SER A 56 -2.13 8.75 11.98
N GLU A 57 -1.62 9.52 11.03
CA GLU A 57 -1.61 10.97 11.12
C GLU A 57 -3.03 11.55 11.18
N ARG A 58 -4.00 10.97 10.46
CA ARG A 58 -5.42 11.35 10.50
C ARG A 58 -6.00 11.27 11.91
N THR A 59 -5.60 10.27 12.68
CA THR A 59 -6.08 10.06 14.05
C THR A 59 -5.24 10.80 15.10
N GLY A 60 -4.24 11.58 14.68
CA GLY A 60 -3.28 12.21 15.59
C GLY A 60 -2.42 11.21 16.36
N GLY A 61 -2.24 9.98 15.84
CA GLY A 61 -1.51 8.90 16.48
C GLY A 61 -2.31 8.12 17.53
N HIS A 62 -3.57 8.45 17.75
CA HIS A 62 -4.49 7.68 18.59
C HIS A 62 -5.04 6.48 17.82
N LEU A 63 -5.32 5.38 18.51
CA LEU A 63 -6.03 4.24 17.92
C LEU A 63 -7.53 4.53 17.91
N TRP A 64 -8.08 4.82 16.74
CA TRP A 64 -9.52 5.01 16.55
C TRP A 64 -10.16 3.69 16.11
N ARG A 65 -11.31 3.39 16.69
CA ARG A 65 -12.20 2.33 16.22
C ARG A 65 -13.46 2.96 15.68
N GLU A 66 -13.71 2.77 14.40
CA GLU A 66 -14.82 3.39 13.67
C GLU A 66 -15.69 2.33 13.01
N ARG A 67 -16.99 2.59 12.92
CA ARG A 67 -17.86 1.92 11.95
C ARG A 67 -17.92 2.77 10.70
N VAL A 68 -17.68 2.14 9.56
CA VAL A 68 -17.58 2.80 8.27
C VAL A 68 -18.65 2.27 7.33
N VAL A 69 -19.28 3.16 6.59
CA VAL A 69 -20.23 2.84 5.50
C VAL A 69 -19.71 3.48 4.23
N GLU A 70 -19.47 2.67 3.21
CA GLU A 70 -19.09 3.13 1.87
C GLU A 70 -20.34 3.59 1.12
N THR A 71 -20.25 4.75 0.47
CA THR A 71 -21.27 5.31 -0.42
C THR A 71 -20.68 5.59 -1.80
N ALA A 72 -21.48 6.03 -2.75
CA ALA A 72 -20.98 6.40 -4.08
C ALA A 72 -20.06 7.63 -4.04
N VAL A 73 -20.15 8.48 -2.99
CA VAL A 73 -19.45 9.78 -2.91
C VAL A 73 -18.40 9.83 -1.81
N GLY A 74 -18.20 8.75 -1.05
CA GLY A 74 -17.20 8.69 0.01
C GLY A 74 -17.56 7.74 1.15
N LYS A 75 -16.75 7.73 2.21
CA LYS A 75 -16.85 6.83 3.36
C LYS A 75 -17.40 7.58 4.58
N VAL A 76 -18.65 7.30 4.97
CA VAL A 76 -19.25 7.86 6.19
C VAL A 76 -18.76 7.06 7.39
N ARG A 77 -18.20 7.74 8.40
CA ARG A 77 -17.56 7.12 9.56
C ARG A 77 -18.22 7.56 10.86
N LEU A 78 -18.41 6.62 11.80
CA LEU A 78 -18.80 6.88 13.17
C LEU A 78 -17.70 6.41 14.10
N LEU A 79 -17.09 7.31 14.87
CA LEU A 79 -16.12 6.96 15.90
C LEU A 79 -16.82 6.26 17.07
N LEU A 80 -16.34 5.09 17.45
CA LEU A 80 -16.89 4.26 18.53
C LEU A 80 -16.00 4.28 19.77
N ALA A 81 -14.67 4.26 19.56
CA ALA A 81 -13.70 4.18 20.64
C ALA A 81 -12.38 4.86 20.23
N GLU A 82 -11.65 5.34 21.25
CA GLU A 82 -10.31 5.91 21.12
C GLU A 82 -9.38 5.25 22.14
N ASP A 83 -8.21 4.76 21.71
CA ASP A 83 -7.22 4.04 22.52
C ASP A 83 -7.83 2.90 23.34
N GLY A 84 -8.73 2.13 22.70
CA GLY A 84 -9.42 0.98 23.32
C GLY A 84 -10.53 1.35 24.33
N LYS A 85 -10.84 2.64 24.49
CA LYS A 85 -11.88 3.11 25.40
C LYS A 85 -13.08 3.63 24.62
N PRO A 86 -14.32 3.21 24.96
CA PRO A 86 -15.51 3.81 24.38
C PRO A 86 -15.54 5.34 24.58
N LEU A 87 -16.18 6.04 23.65
CA LEU A 87 -16.35 7.49 23.77
C LEU A 87 -17.18 7.86 25.02
N SER A 88 -16.85 9.00 25.64
CA SER A 88 -17.73 9.55 26.67
C SER A 88 -19.10 9.92 26.08
N PRO A 89 -20.16 10.00 26.92
CA PRO A 89 -21.48 10.41 26.42
C PRO A 89 -21.47 11.74 25.66
N GLU A 90 -20.66 12.70 26.10
CA GLU A 90 -20.52 14.01 25.46
C GLU A 90 -19.86 13.91 24.09
N ARG A 91 -18.78 13.11 23.97
CA ARG A 91 -18.11 12.88 22.68
C ARG A 91 -19.00 12.09 21.72
N MET A 92 -19.73 11.09 22.22
CA MET A 92 -20.69 10.34 21.39
C MET A 92 -21.82 11.25 20.90
N ALA A 93 -22.32 12.17 21.74
CA ALA A 93 -23.31 13.16 21.32
C ALA A 93 -22.76 14.10 20.23
N ALA A 94 -21.51 14.52 20.35
CA ALA A 94 -20.84 15.34 19.32
C ALA A 94 -20.66 14.56 18.00
N GLU A 95 -20.30 13.26 18.06
CA GLU A 95 -20.21 12.40 16.86
C GLU A 95 -21.58 12.24 16.16
N LYS A 96 -22.65 12.03 16.92
CA LYS A 96 -24.01 11.97 16.35
C LYS A 96 -24.43 13.32 15.72
N ALA A 97 -24.09 14.43 16.36
CA ALA A 97 -24.36 15.76 15.79
C ALA A 97 -23.58 15.98 14.49
N ARG A 98 -22.32 15.53 14.42
CA ARG A 98 -21.51 15.56 13.20
C ARG A 98 -22.12 14.71 12.08
N LEU A 99 -22.62 13.51 12.41
CA LEU A 99 -23.31 12.64 11.43
C LEU A 99 -24.61 13.29 10.94
N ALA A 100 -25.40 13.90 11.83
CA ALA A 100 -26.60 14.62 11.44
C ALA A 100 -26.28 15.79 10.49
N ASP A 101 -25.17 16.50 10.70
CA ASP A 101 -24.70 17.55 9.79
C ASP A 101 -24.28 16.97 8.42
N VAL A 102 -23.59 15.83 8.40
CA VAL A 102 -23.26 15.11 7.16
C VAL A 102 -24.51 14.72 6.39
N ALA A 103 -25.54 14.20 7.05
CA ALA A 103 -26.81 13.85 6.41
C ALA A 103 -27.56 15.09 5.88
N ALA A 104 -27.48 16.22 6.59
CA ALA A 104 -28.11 17.45 6.19
C ALA A 104 -27.40 18.19 5.04
N HIS A 105 -26.09 17.98 4.90
CA HIS A 105 -25.24 18.66 3.92
C HIS A 105 -24.39 17.69 3.08
N PRO A 106 -25.02 16.75 2.33
CA PRO A 106 -24.31 15.72 1.58
C PRO A 106 -23.33 16.27 0.55
N GLU A 107 -23.65 17.41 -0.08
CA GLU A 107 -22.74 18.06 -1.05
C GLU A 107 -21.44 18.60 -0.39
N ALA A 108 -21.52 19.05 0.87
CA ALA A 108 -20.34 19.49 1.60
C ALA A 108 -19.47 18.30 2.01
N PHE A 109 -20.10 17.18 2.34
CA PHE A 109 -19.44 15.90 2.58
C PHE A 109 -18.73 15.42 1.31
N GLU A 110 -19.42 15.35 0.16
CA GLU A 110 -18.84 14.92 -1.11
C GLU A 110 -17.60 15.75 -1.51
N ARG A 111 -17.68 17.08 -1.43
CA ARG A 111 -16.51 17.94 -1.75
C ARG A 111 -15.30 17.64 -0.85
N ARG A 112 -15.54 17.31 0.42
CA ARG A 112 -14.46 16.95 1.36
C ARG A 112 -13.87 15.59 1.02
N GLU A 113 -14.70 14.59 0.75
CA GLU A 113 -14.24 13.25 0.35
C GLU A 113 -13.47 13.28 -0.98
N GLN A 114 -13.94 14.06 -1.96
CA GLN A 114 -13.20 14.26 -3.22
C GLN A 114 -11.79 14.83 -3.02
N SER A 115 -11.61 15.67 -1.99
CA SER A 115 -10.26 16.18 -1.68
C SER A 115 -9.32 15.11 -1.09
N MET A 116 -9.87 14.02 -0.56
CA MET A 116 -9.12 12.88 -0.02
C MET A 116 -8.83 11.79 -1.07
N THR A 117 -9.56 11.77 -2.18
CA THR A 117 -9.39 10.79 -3.28
C THR A 117 -8.00 10.88 -3.92
N ASN A 118 -7.32 12.02 -3.81
CA ASN A 118 -5.96 12.19 -4.30
C ASN A 118 -4.95 11.20 -3.67
N ASP A 119 -5.19 10.76 -2.43
CA ASP A 119 -4.30 9.79 -1.77
C ASP A 119 -4.48 8.37 -2.33
N GLU A 120 -5.72 7.99 -2.69
CA GLU A 120 -6.02 6.70 -3.33
C GLU A 120 -5.43 6.65 -4.75
N GLU A 121 -5.64 7.68 -5.56
CA GLU A 121 -5.05 7.82 -6.89
C GLU A 121 -3.51 7.79 -6.85
N HIS A 122 -2.92 8.39 -5.82
CA HIS A 122 -1.47 8.36 -5.63
C HIS A 122 -0.95 6.95 -5.29
N ALA A 123 -1.68 6.20 -4.44
CA ALA A 123 -1.34 4.82 -4.14
C ALA A 123 -1.43 3.92 -5.38
N GLU A 124 -2.45 4.08 -6.23
CA GLU A 124 -2.57 3.38 -7.51
C GLU A 124 -1.41 3.71 -8.46
N GLN A 125 -1.02 4.99 -8.56
CA GLN A 125 0.14 5.39 -9.37
C GLN A 125 1.44 4.76 -8.86
N MET A 126 1.61 4.64 -7.53
CA MET A 126 2.77 3.99 -6.94
C MET A 126 2.76 2.48 -7.21
N LEU A 127 1.60 1.82 -7.09
CA LEU A 127 1.44 0.41 -7.42
C LEU A 127 1.77 0.16 -8.91
N ALA A 128 1.33 1.03 -9.81
CA ALA A 128 1.63 0.95 -11.23
C ALA A 128 3.14 1.08 -11.56
N LEU A 129 4.00 1.52 -10.63
CA LEU A 129 5.44 1.52 -10.83
C LEU A 129 6.06 0.12 -10.79
N LEU A 130 5.39 -0.86 -10.16
CA LEU A 130 5.94 -2.21 -10.01
C LEU A 130 6.43 -2.79 -11.35
N HIS A 131 5.62 -2.74 -12.39
CA HIS A 131 5.97 -3.33 -13.69
C HIS A 131 7.10 -2.61 -14.44
N ARG A 132 7.43 -1.34 -14.08
CA ARG A 132 8.41 -0.50 -14.78
C ARG A 132 9.70 -0.33 -14.00
N ALA A 133 9.62 -0.32 -12.67
CA ALA A 133 10.71 0.10 -11.80
C ALA A 133 11.40 -1.08 -11.08
N PHE A 134 10.89 -2.31 -11.27
CA PHE A 134 11.38 -3.47 -10.54
C PHE A 134 11.65 -4.67 -11.43
N LEU A 135 12.57 -5.50 -10.97
CA LEU A 135 12.85 -6.84 -11.49
C LEU A 135 12.19 -7.86 -10.57
N PHE A 136 11.65 -8.92 -11.15
CA PHE A 136 10.94 -9.98 -10.46
C PHE A 136 11.71 -11.29 -10.52
N ASP A 137 11.75 -12.02 -9.42
CA ASP A 137 12.28 -13.38 -9.37
C ASP A 137 11.23 -14.38 -9.87
N GLU A 138 11.61 -15.65 -10.06
CA GLU A 138 10.70 -16.71 -10.49
C GLU A 138 9.54 -16.86 -9.49
N PRO A 139 8.30 -17.02 -9.99
CA PRO A 139 7.13 -17.23 -9.14
C PRO A 139 7.28 -18.51 -8.30
N GLN A 140 6.87 -18.45 -7.05
CA GLN A 140 6.89 -19.57 -6.12
C GLN A 140 5.50 -19.81 -5.56
N ALA A 141 5.06 -21.07 -5.48
CA ALA A 141 3.78 -21.40 -4.84
C ALA A 141 3.85 -21.13 -3.33
N ASP A 142 2.82 -20.50 -2.79
CA ASP A 142 2.67 -20.18 -1.36
C ASP A 142 1.19 -20.37 -0.94
N GLY A 143 0.82 -21.61 -0.60
CA GLY A 143 -0.54 -21.98 -0.30
C GLY A 143 -1.47 -21.87 -1.51
N SER A 144 -2.45 -20.99 -1.46
CA SER A 144 -3.35 -20.62 -2.57
C SER A 144 -2.79 -19.50 -3.45
N ASP A 145 -1.64 -18.95 -3.07
CA ASP A 145 -1.05 -17.80 -3.72
C ASP A 145 0.18 -18.16 -4.54
N VAL A 146 0.52 -17.26 -5.44
CA VAL A 146 1.82 -17.21 -6.09
C VAL A 146 2.60 -16.05 -5.47
N ARG A 147 3.72 -16.37 -4.82
CA ARG A 147 4.64 -15.39 -4.25
C ARG A 147 5.69 -14.99 -5.28
N ILE A 148 5.84 -13.69 -5.51
CA ILE A 148 6.81 -13.12 -6.45
C ILE A 148 7.65 -12.09 -5.70
N ALA A 149 8.94 -12.39 -5.49
CA ALA A 149 9.86 -11.43 -4.93
C ALA A 149 10.23 -10.36 -5.97
N TYR A 150 10.40 -9.12 -5.50
CA TYR A 150 10.80 -8.00 -6.35
C TYR A 150 11.97 -7.22 -5.74
N ARG A 151 12.76 -6.62 -6.61
CA ARG A 151 13.88 -5.73 -6.26
C ARG A 151 14.01 -4.60 -7.26
N PRO A 152 14.66 -3.47 -6.90
CA PRO A 152 14.86 -2.35 -7.80
C PRO A 152 15.50 -2.75 -9.13
N ASP A 153 14.97 -2.24 -10.24
CA ASP A 153 15.66 -2.31 -11.53
C ASP A 153 16.71 -1.20 -11.58
N PRO A 154 18.01 -1.51 -11.64
CA PRO A 154 19.07 -0.49 -11.68
C PRO A 154 19.04 0.37 -12.94
N ALA A 155 18.31 -0.02 -13.99
CA ALA A 155 18.14 0.76 -15.21
C ALA A 155 17.04 1.82 -15.07
N TYR A 156 16.14 1.70 -14.12
CA TYR A 156 15.07 2.67 -13.88
C TYR A 156 15.60 3.94 -13.22
N GLN A 157 15.09 5.09 -13.66
CA GLN A 157 15.45 6.40 -13.12
C GLN A 157 14.22 7.03 -12.44
N PRO A 158 14.12 7.03 -11.11
CA PRO A 158 13.02 7.66 -10.39
C PRO A 158 12.92 9.16 -10.69
N LYS A 159 11.71 9.65 -10.92
CA LYS A 159 11.45 11.05 -11.32
C LYS A 159 11.04 11.93 -10.13
N THR A 160 10.40 11.36 -9.14
CA THR A 160 9.96 12.06 -7.91
C THR A 160 10.66 11.53 -6.67
N MET A 161 10.47 12.19 -5.53
CA MET A 161 11.01 11.72 -4.26
C MET A 161 10.30 10.46 -3.79
N GLU A 162 8.98 10.37 -4.00
CA GLU A 162 8.17 9.21 -3.69
C GLU A 162 8.61 8.01 -4.51
N GLU A 163 8.78 8.17 -5.84
CA GLU A 163 9.34 7.13 -6.70
C GLU A 163 10.72 6.68 -6.23
N LYS A 164 11.57 7.59 -5.74
CA LYS A 164 12.90 7.26 -5.24
C LYS A 164 12.84 6.43 -3.97
N VAL A 165 11.93 6.75 -3.06
CA VAL A 165 11.73 5.98 -1.82
C VAL A 165 11.19 4.60 -2.16
N LEU A 166 10.14 4.51 -2.99
CA LEU A 166 9.56 3.24 -3.40
C LEU A 166 10.57 2.37 -4.14
N HIS A 167 11.30 2.95 -5.10
CA HIS A 167 12.31 2.23 -5.90
C HIS A 167 13.50 1.73 -5.07
N ALA A 168 13.71 2.23 -3.86
CA ALA A 168 14.73 1.73 -2.95
C ALA A 168 14.27 0.49 -2.15
N MET A 169 13.00 0.11 -2.25
CA MET A 169 12.46 -1.04 -1.53
C MET A 169 12.68 -2.34 -2.29
N SER A 170 12.79 -3.42 -1.53
CA SER A 170 12.69 -4.80 -2.02
C SER A 170 11.65 -5.52 -1.20
N GLY A 171 10.93 -6.46 -1.79
CA GLY A 171 9.83 -7.14 -1.10
C GLY A 171 9.24 -8.27 -1.91
N ALA A 172 7.95 -8.50 -1.72
CA ALA A 172 7.19 -9.50 -2.44
C ALA A 172 5.75 -9.06 -2.69
N VAL A 173 5.16 -9.58 -3.75
CA VAL A 173 3.72 -9.63 -3.96
C VAL A 173 3.24 -11.07 -3.83
N LEU A 174 2.10 -11.28 -3.21
CA LEU A 174 1.34 -12.52 -3.20
C LEU A 174 0.07 -12.26 -4.01
N VAL A 175 -0.11 -13.10 -5.02
CA VAL A 175 -1.25 -13.02 -5.95
C VAL A 175 -2.05 -14.30 -5.80
N ASP A 176 -3.35 -14.18 -5.56
CA ASP A 176 -4.24 -15.35 -5.54
C ASP A 176 -4.22 -16.05 -6.90
N GLU A 177 -3.93 -17.36 -6.92
CA GLU A 177 -3.71 -18.12 -8.14
C GLU A 177 -4.97 -18.26 -8.98
N GLN A 178 -6.15 -18.21 -8.37
CA GLN A 178 -7.44 -18.44 -9.05
C GLN A 178 -8.00 -17.15 -9.63
N THR A 179 -7.93 -16.05 -8.87
CA THR A 179 -8.52 -14.77 -9.26
C THR A 179 -7.53 -13.82 -9.91
N MET A 180 -6.22 -14.08 -9.76
CA MET A 180 -5.13 -13.18 -10.19
C MET A 180 -5.20 -11.78 -9.58
N GLN A 181 -5.82 -11.66 -8.40
CA GLN A 181 -5.89 -10.41 -7.64
C GLN A 181 -4.82 -10.34 -6.56
N LEU A 182 -4.49 -9.13 -6.15
CA LEU A 182 -3.49 -8.88 -5.11
C LEU A 182 -4.02 -9.35 -3.75
N HIS A 183 -3.37 -10.34 -3.14
CA HIS A 183 -3.64 -10.74 -1.77
C HIS A 183 -2.77 -9.95 -0.80
N ARG A 184 -1.46 -9.83 -1.08
CA ARG A 184 -0.52 -9.09 -0.22
C ARG A 184 0.59 -8.45 -1.02
N ILE A 185 0.97 -7.25 -0.61
CA ILE A 185 2.20 -6.62 -1.05
C ILE A 185 2.98 -6.09 0.16
N GLU A 186 4.27 -6.35 0.18
CA GLU A 186 5.17 -5.87 1.21
C GLU A 186 6.48 -5.38 0.64
N GLY A 187 7.06 -4.35 1.27
CA GLY A 187 8.35 -3.82 0.88
C GLY A 187 9.14 -3.27 2.07
N LYS A 188 10.46 -3.34 1.97
CA LYS A 188 11.37 -2.83 2.99
C LYS A 188 12.57 -2.14 2.35
N ILE A 189 13.00 -1.03 2.93
CA ILE A 189 14.22 -0.32 2.56
C ILE A 189 15.43 -1.00 3.25
N PRO A 190 16.37 -1.60 2.49
CA PRO A 190 17.51 -2.33 3.07
C PRO A 190 18.63 -1.41 3.56
N ALA A 191 18.73 -0.18 3.04
CA ALA A 191 19.78 0.79 3.36
C ALA A 191 19.24 2.22 3.29
N ASP A 192 19.87 3.14 4.01
CA ASP A 192 19.47 4.55 4.01
C ASP A 192 19.37 5.14 2.60
N VAL A 193 18.28 5.86 2.34
CA VAL A 193 18.00 6.54 1.06
C VAL A 193 18.17 8.03 1.20
N SER A 194 19.22 8.57 0.59
CA SER A 194 19.45 10.02 0.55
C SER A 194 18.55 10.71 -0.47
N LEU A 195 17.83 11.74 -0.03
CA LEU A 195 16.99 12.60 -0.84
C LEU A 195 17.70 13.90 -1.18
N GLY A 196 17.68 14.32 -2.46
CA GLY A 196 18.35 15.54 -2.89
C GLY A 196 19.83 15.58 -2.54
N TYR A 197 20.57 14.50 -2.83
CA TYR A 197 22.00 14.34 -2.46
C TYR A 197 22.25 14.47 -0.93
N GLY A 198 21.25 14.10 -0.11
CA GLY A 198 21.33 14.23 1.35
C GLY A 198 20.98 15.62 1.89
N LEU A 199 20.79 16.61 1.02
CA LEU A 199 20.44 17.97 1.44
C LEU A 199 18.97 18.11 1.84
N LEU A 200 18.07 17.35 1.21
CA LEU A 200 16.64 17.40 1.51
C LEU A 200 16.24 16.43 2.62
N GLY A 201 16.99 15.35 2.81
CA GLY A 201 16.73 14.40 3.87
C GLY A 201 17.30 13.01 3.61
N THR A 202 16.97 12.10 4.52
CA THR A 202 17.33 10.68 4.45
C THR A 202 16.16 9.87 4.99
N ILE A 203 15.74 8.85 4.26
CA ILE A 203 14.84 7.80 4.76
C ILE A 203 15.69 6.67 5.29
N HIS A 204 15.39 6.19 6.50
CA HIS A 204 16.21 5.21 7.18
C HIS A 204 15.96 3.78 6.72
N ALA A 205 17.03 3.00 6.73
CA ALA A 205 16.96 1.56 6.60
C ALA A 205 15.98 0.96 7.62
N GLY A 206 15.22 -0.06 7.20
CA GLY A 206 14.17 -0.66 8.02
C GLY A 206 12.79 -0.08 7.77
N SER A 207 12.67 1.10 7.14
CA SER A 207 11.37 1.61 6.66
C SER A 207 10.68 0.58 5.79
N SER A 208 9.39 0.37 6.01
CA SER A 208 8.63 -0.73 5.38
C SER A 208 7.17 -0.39 5.20
N PHE A 209 6.51 -1.13 4.32
CA PHE A 209 5.06 -1.18 4.22
C PHE A 209 4.59 -2.62 4.01
N CYS A 210 3.33 -2.87 4.35
CA CYS A 210 2.63 -4.10 4.07
C CYS A 210 1.14 -3.78 3.91
N THR A 211 0.53 -4.27 2.83
CA THR A 211 -0.91 -4.23 2.62
C THR A 211 -1.40 -5.64 2.35
N GLU A 212 -2.47 -6.05 3.02
CA GLU A 212 -3.16 -7.31 2.81
C GLU A 212 -4.61 -7.05 2.41
N HIS A 213 -5.08 -7.82 1.46
CA HIS A 213 -6.47 -7.83 1.03
C HIS A 213 -7.12 -9.16 1.43
N GLU A 214 -8.41 -9.12 1.70
CA GLU A 214 -9.24 -10.32 1.91
C GLU A 214 -10.41 -10.30 0.94
N MET A 215 -10.82 -11.50 0.52
CA MET A 215 -12.00 -11.66 -0.34
C MET A 215 -13.26 -11.59 0.52
N GLU A 216 -14.10 -10.60 0.24
CA GLU A 216 -15.29 -10.31 0.99
C GLU A 216 -16.56 -11.01 0.44
N PRO A 217 -17.63 -11.12 1.23
CA PRO A 217 -18.91 -11.62 0.75
C PRO A 217 -19.44 -10.81 -0.43
N GLY A 218 -19.33 -11.35 -1.63
CA GLY A 218 -19.64 -10.66 -2.90
C GLY A 218 -18.55 -10.81 -3.93
N GLY A 219 -17.37 -11.31 -3.52
CA GLY A 219 -16.27 -11.66 -4.40
C GLY A 219 -15.30 -10.51 -4.68
N GLU A 220 -15.46 -9.37 -4.02
CA GLU A 220 -14.45 -8.29 -4.08
C GLU A 220 -13.35 -8.48 -3.05
N TRP A 221 -12.12 -8.14 -3.45
CA TRP A 221 -10.98 -8.05 -2.55
C TRP A 221 -10.93 -6.66 -1.93
N LYS A 222 -10.81 -6.60 -0.61
CA LYS A 222 -10.76 -5.35 0.16
C LYS A 222 -9.52 -5.30 1.05
N ASN A 223 -8.99 -4.11 1.27
CA ASN A 223 -7.92 -3.91 2.24
C ASN A 223 -8.38 -4.38 3.63
N ALA A 224 -7.76 -5.44 4.15
CA ALA A 224 -7.94 -5.94 5.50
C ALA A 224 -6.89 -5.39 6.45
N LEU A 225 -5.65 -5.22 5.97
CA LEU A 225 -4.54 -4.69 6.77
C LEU A 225 -3.71 -3.72 5.93
N VAL A 226 -3.36 -2.57 6.52
CA VAL A 226 -2.31 -1.67 6.02
C VAL A 226 -1.38 -1.33 7.17
N ASN A 227 -0.10 -1.61 6.99
CA ASN A 227 0.97 -1.20 7.90
C ASN A 227 2.01 -0.42 7.13
N THR A 228 2.30 0.80 7.57
CA THR A 228 3.36 1.62 7.02
C THR A 228 4.23 2.13 8.16
N ALA A 229 5.53 1.94 8.06
CA ALA A 229 6.52 2.43 9.01
C ALA A 229 7.67 3.05 8.21
N ILE A 230 7.54 4.32 7.85
CA ILE A 230 8.56 5.10 7.15
C ILE A 230 9.17 6.06 8.15
N GLU A 231 10.47 5.96 8.34
CA GLU A 231 11.23 6.82 9.25
C GLU A 231 12.36 7.52 8.51
N GLY A 232 12.61 8.77 8.88
CA GLY A 232 13.65 9.55 8.23
C GLY A 232 13.89 10.89 8.87
N LYS A 233 14.82 11.63 8.28
CA LYS A 233 15.14 13.01 8.66
C LYS A 233 15.10 13.91 7.44
N ALA A 234 14.44 15.05 7.56
CA ALA A 234 14.45 16.12 6.58
C ALA A 234 15.18 17.34 7.13
N MET A 235 15.73 18.13 6.21
CA MET A 235 16.38 19.41 6.39
C MET A 235 16.66 19.82 7.86
N LEU A 236 17.91 19.81 8.28
CA LEU A 236 18.35 20.33 9.58
C LEU A 236 17.70 19.64 10.81
N PHE A 237 17.59 18.29 10.76
CA PHE A 237 17.17 17.46 11.91
C PHE A 237 15.65 17.37 12.18
N LYS A 238 14.79 17.84 11.28
CA LYS A 238 13.37 17.55 11.40
C LYS A 238 13.13 16.07 11.10
N GLU A 239 12.61 15.35 12.07
CA GLU A 239 12.14 13.98 11.84
C GLU A 239 10.95 14.00 10.86
N ILE A 240 10.99 13.09 9.90
CA ILE A 240 9.90 12.81 8.96
C ILE A 240 9.57 11.35 9.07
N GLY A 241 8.28 11.03 9.01
CA GLY A 241 7.87 9.65 9.05
C GLY A 241 6.38 9.54 8.74
N ARG A 242 5.99 8.38 8.29
CA ARG A 242 4.59 7.97 8.17
C ARG A 242 4.45 6.64 8.89
N ASN A 243 3.72 6.67 9.99
CA ASN A 243 3.35 5.46 10.72
C ASN A 243 1.85 5.29 10.60
N GLU A 244 1.45 4.21 9.98
CA GLU A 244 0.06 3.88 9.76
C GLU A 244 -0.17 2.41 10.09
N HIS A 245 -1.18 2.17 10.89
CA HIS A 245 -1.71 0.85 11.18
C HIS A 245 -3.21 0.92 10.99
N LEU A 246 -3.71 0.16 10.04
CA LEU A 246 -5.11 0.12 9.66
C LEU A 246 -5.55 -1.33 9.54
N VAL A 247 -6.62 -1.69 10.24
CA VAL A 247 -7.26 -3.01 10.15
C VAL A 247 -8.73 -2.81 9.85
N HIS A 248 -9.21 -3.46 8.81
CA HIS A 248 -10.62 -3.53 8.50
C HIS A 248 -11.15 -4.94 8.77
N SER A 249 -12.37 -5.03 9.28
CA SER A 249 -13.00 -6.30 9.65
C SER A 249 -14.52 -6.19 9.66
N GLU A 250 -15.20 -7.33 9.81
CA GLU A 250 -16.67 -7.39 9.90
C GLU A 250 -17.38 -6.80 8.68
N PHE A 251 -16.86 -7.04 7.49
CA PHE A 251 -17.44 -6.54 6.25
C PHE A 251 -18.86 -7.09 6.04
N LYS A 252 -19.77 -6.19 5.74
CA LYS A 252 -21.15 -6.50 5.40
C LYS A 252 -21.52 -5.77 4.12
N ARG A 253 -21.89 -6.52 3.10
CA ARG A 253 -22.32 -5.94 1.84
C ARG A 253 -23.57 -5.10 2.00
N LEU A 254 -23.60 -3.97 1.29
CA LEU A 254 -24.69 -3.00 1.24
C LEU A 254 -25.25 -2.90 -0.19
N PRO A 255 -26.42 -2.26 -0.39
CA PRO A 255 -26.88 -1.85 -1.70
C PRO A 255 -25.88 -0.91 -2.38
N ASP A 256 -25.67 -1.10 -3.69
CA ASP A 256 -24.64 -0.36 -4.45
C ASP A 256 -24.92 1.16 -4.52
N ASN A 257 -26.18 1.56 -4.36
CA ASN A 257 -26.64 2.94 -4.47
C ASN A 257 -27.00 3.59 -3.13
N ILE A 258 -26.42 3.09 -2.02
CA ILE A 258 -26.70 3.65 -0.68
C ILE A 258 -26.32 5.14 -0.64
N SER A 259 -27.27 5.97 -0.20
CA SER A 259 -27.08 7.42 -0.04
C SER A 259 -26.34 7.74 1.26
N VAL A 260 -25.81 8.97 1.35
CA VAL A 260 -25.17 9.48 2.58
C VAL A 260 -26.15 9.48 3.76
N ALA A 261 -27.41 9.84 3.55
CA ALA A 261 -28.43 9.84 4.61
C ALA A 261 -28.72 8.42 5.12
N GLU A 262 -28.90 7.44 4.22
CA GLU A 262 -29.08 6.03 4.59
C GLU A 262 -27.85 5.46 5.31
N ALA A 263 -26.65 5.87 4.90
CA ALA A 263 -25.42 5.50 5.58
C ALA A 263 -25.38 6.01 7.02
N VAL A 264 -25.79 7.26 7.26
CA VAL A 264 -25.90 7.82 8.61
C VAL A 264 -26.92 7.04 9.44
N GLU A 265 -28.10 6.74 8.89
CA GLU A 265 -29.11 5.95 9.60
C GLU A 265 -28.61 4.53 9.98
N LEU A 266 -27.80 3.91 9.12
CA LEU A 266 -27.19 2.61 9.42
C LEU A 266 -26.18 2.68 10.55
N LEU A 267 -25.41 3.77 10.63
CA LEU A 267 -24.41 3.98 11.67
C LEU A 267 -25.02 4.29 13.05
N GLU A 268 -26.23 4.84 13.10
CA GLU A 268 -26.91 5.20 14.34
C GLU A 268 -27.70 4.06 14.97
N ARG A 269 -27.92 2.95 14.25
CA ARG A 269 -28.58 1.71 14.73
C ARG A 269 -27.66 0.87 15.61
#